data_0d033948959d91df863f2158d923c213
#
_entry.id   0d033948959d91df863f2158d923c213
#
_cell.length_a   1.000
_cell.length_b   1.000
_cell.length_c   1.000
_cell.angle_alpha   90.00
_cell.angle_beta   90.00
_cell.angle_gamma   90.00
#
_symmetry.space_group_name_H-M   'P 1'
#
loop_
_entity.id
_entity.type
_entity.pdbx_description
1 polymer ?
#
loop_
_entity_poly.entity_id
_entity_poly.type
_entity_poly.pdbx_seq_one_letter_code
_entity_poly.pdbx_strand_id
1 'polypeptide(L)'
;MTISVIIAAYNAEGTLAETLASVLNQTLLPDEIIVVDDGSTDHTAKVAAAASNSVRVIGQTNRGPAAALNLGVELATGDLLSFIDADDLWERNKLAIQTRALAEQIELDGVGSHVRMFFCPTNDHETNKRYRLPDGPEPCLLSGAMLLRRHCFQRCGTFAENLWAGFAIDWYDRARAAGLIFGMVPNVLLLRRIRPGSLSHRSQKRDTAMVEMARRAIERRRKGGVFPQ
;
A
#
# COMPACT_ATOMS: atom_id res chain seq x y z
N MET A 1 8.15 19.39 2.21
CA MET A 1 7.97 18.00 2.67
C MET A 1 8.35 17.08 1.52
N THR A 2 9.33 16.24 1.74
CA THR A 2 9.83 15.25 0.78
C THR A 2 8.99 13.97 0.84
N ILE A 3 8.85 13.26 -0.29
CA ILE A 3 7.97 12.10 -0.43
C ILE A 3 8.80 10.88 -0.85
N SER A 4 8.72 9.80 -0.06
CA SER A 4 9.23 8.49 -0.44
C SER A 4 8.07 7.59 -0.88
N VAL A 5 8.21 7.01 -2.06
CA VAL A 5 7.30 5.96 -2.56
C VAL A 5 7.96 4.60 -2.39
N ILE A 6 7.27 3.67 -1.75
CA ILE A 6 7.76 2.33 -1.42
C ILE A 6 6.90 1.29 -2.14
N ILE A 7 7.54 0.38 -2.86
CA ILE A 7 6.91 -0.67 -3.65
C ILE A 7 7.50 -2.01 -3.22
N ALA A 8 6.68 -2.90 -2.66
CA ALA A 8 7.07 -4.29 -2.47
C ALA A 8 6.74 -5.08 -3.73
N ALA A 9 7.71 -5.79 -4.28
CA ALA A 9 7.57 -6.55 -5.51
C ALA A 9 8.01 -8.01 -5.33
N TYR A 10 7.20 -8.95 -5.82
CA TYR A 10 7.53 -10.36 -5.88
C TYR A 10 6.89 -10.99 -7.11
N ASN A 11 7.70 -11.49 -8.04
CA ASN A 11 7.26 -12.07 -9.32
C ASN A 11 6.21 -11.19 -10.02
N ALA A 12 6.59 -9.93 -10.27
CA ALA A 12 5.74 -8.87 -10.81
C ALA A 12 6.21 -8.35 -12.17
N GLU A 13 7.05 -9.09 -12.92
CA GLU A 13 7.60 -8.63 -14.20
C GLU A 13 6.54 -8.16 -15.21
N GLY A 14 5.32 -8.76 -15.17
CA GLY A 14 4.24 -8.43 -16.08
C GLY A 14 3.43 -7.17 -15.73
N THR A 15 3.61 -6.58 -14.54
CA THR A 15 2.80 -5.45 -14.07
C THR A 15 3.62 -4.27 -13.54
N LEU A 16 4.81 -4.52 -13.00
CA LEU A 16 5.63 -3.53 -12.32
C LEU A 16 5.98 -2.32 -13.20
N ALA A 17 6.18 -2.53 -14.50
CA ALA A 17 6.47 -1.43 -15.43
C ALA A 17 5.33 -0.40 -15.50
N GLU A 18 4.06 -0.85 -15.56
CA GLU A 18 2.90 0.03 -15.55
C GLU A 18 2.75 0.73 -14.20
N THR A 19 2.97 0.01 -13.09
CA THR A 19 2.96 0.58 -11.74
C THR A 19 3.98 1.71 -11.62
N LEU A 20 5.23 1.46 -11.98
CA LEU A 20 6.31 2.47 -11.96
C LEU A 20 6.00 3.65 -12.88
N ALA A 21 5.46 3.40 -14.07
CA ALA A 21 5.05 4.48 -14.96
C ALA A 21 3.98 5.37 -14.32
N SER A 22 3.02 4.82 -13.55
CA SER A 22 1.99 5.60 -12.84
C SER A 22 2.58 6.48 -11.71
N VAL A 23 3.68 6.03 -11.09
CA VAL A 23 4.40 6.79 -10.06
C VAL A 23 5.30 7.86 -10.69
N LEU A 24 6.03 7.53 -11.74
CA LEU A 24 6.94 8.46 -12.44
C LEU A 24 6.20 9.57 -13.20
N ASN A 25 4.94 9.35 -13.56
CA ASN A 25 4.09 10.34 -14.25
C ASN A 25 3.20 11.18 -13.30
N GLN A 26 3.47 11.19 -11.99
CA GLN A 26 2.74 12.04 -11.05
C GLN A 26 2.95 13.54 -11.36
N THR A 27 1.91 14.37 -11.16
CA THR A 27 2.02 15.84 -11.30
C THR A 27 2.89 16.47 -10.22
N LEU A 28 2.97 15.87 -9.04
CA LEU A 28 3.97 16.14 -8.02
C LEU A 28 4.85 14.89 -7.92
N LEU A 29 6.08 14.98 -8.41
CA LEU A 29 7.00 13.86 -8.40
C LEU A 29 7.44 13.51 -6.97
N PRO A 30 7.60 12.21 -6.65
CA PRO A 30 8.24 11.82 -5.39
C PRO A 30 9.73 12.16 -5.43
N ASP A 31 10.32 12.41 -4.26
CA ASP A 31 11.75 12.70 -4.11
C ASP A 31 12.58 11.40 -4.19
N GLU A 32 12.00 10.26 -3.80
CA GLU A 32 12.63 8.94 -3.98
C GLU A 32 11.58 7.85 -4.25
N ILE A 33 12.00 6.83 -5.00
CA ILE A 33 11.20 5.62 -5.27
C ILE A 33 12.05 4.42 -4.89
N ILE A 34 11.57 3.62 -3.94
CA ILE A 34 12.24 2.42 -3.45
C ILE A 34 11.42 1.21 -3.84
N VAL A 35 11.97 0.36 -4.69
CA VAL A 35 11.42 -0.96 -5.01
C VAL A 35 12.16 -2.00 -4.20
N VAL A 36 11.45 -2.70 -3.33
CA VAL A 36 12.00 -3.86 -2.60
C VAL A 36 11.56 -5.13 -3.30
N ASP A 37 12.52 -5.77 -3.96
CA ASP A 37 12.33 -7.09 -4.58
C ASP A 37 12.44 -8.18 -3.51
N ASP A 38 11.32 -8.79 -3.17
CA ASP A 38 11.19 -9.81 -2.12
C ASP A 38 11.60 -11.22 -2.64
N GLY A 39 12.75 -11.30 -3.29
CA GLY A 39 13.33 -12.55 -3.77
C GLY A 39 12.63 -13.12 -5.01
N SER A 40 12.32 -12.28 -5.98
CA SER A 40 11.72 -12.72 -7.25
C SER A 40 12.60 -13.70 -8.02
N THR A 41 11.97 -14.61 -8.71
CA THR A 41 12.60 -15.61 -9.60
C THR A 41 12.43 -15.26 -11.09
N ASP A 42 11.65 -14.22 -11.39
CA ASP A 42 11.43 -13.67 -12.73
C ASP A 42 12.29 -12.41 -12.98
N HIS A 43 11.97 -11.60 -13.98
CA HIS A 43 12.73 -10.41 -14.33
C HIS A 43 12.28 -9.15 -13.54
N THR A 44 11.58 -9.28 -12.42
CA THR A 44 11.05 -8.15 -11.62
C THR A 44 12.11 -7.10 -11.30
N ALA A 45 13.26 -7.51 -10.74
CA ALA A 45 14.36 -6.58 -10.40
C ALA A 45 14.92 -5.85 -11.62
N LYS A 46 15.04 -6.54 -12.78
CA LYS A 46 15.49 -5.92 -14.04
C LYS A 46 14.48 -4.90 -14.55
N VAL A 47 13.19 -5.21 -14.49
CA VAL A 47 12.11 -4.28 -14.88
C VAL A 47 12.15 -3.03 -14.01
N ALA A 48 12.33 -3.18 -12.70
CA ALA A 48 12.43 -2.06 -11.77
C ALA A 48 13.65 -1.16 -12.09
N ALA A 49 14.83 -1.75 -12.28
CA ALA A 49 16.06 -1.01 -12.56
C ALA A 49 16.06 -0.32 -13.93
N ALA A 50 15.32 -0.86 -14.90
CA ALA A 50 15.21 -0.27 -16.23
C ALA A 50 14.21 0.90 -16.31
N ALA A 51 13.33 1.06 -15.31
CA ALA A 51 12.24 2.06 -15.36
C ALA A 51 12.76 3.50 -15.28
N SER A 52 13.71 3.79 -14.41
CA SER A 52 14.35 5.10 -14.27
C SER A 52 15.59 5.03 -13.36
N ASN A 53 16.55 5.91 -13.57
CA ASN A 53 17.70 6.10 -12.68
C ASN A 53 17.29 6.63 -11.28
N SER A 54 16.08 7.17 -11.13
CA SER A 54 15.52 7.62 -9.85
C SER A 54 14.90 6.47 -9.03
N VAL A 55 14.80 5.27 -9.59
CA VAL A 55 14.29 4.09 -8.88
C VAL A 55 15.44 3.35 -8.23
N ARG A 56 15.40 3.27 -6.90
CA ARG A 56 16.33 2.49 -6.10
C ARG A 56 15.77 1.09 -5.89
N VAL A 57 16.48 0.06 -6.39
CA VAL A 57 16.08 -1.35 -6.24
C VAL A 57 16.87 -2.01 -5.14
N ILE A 58 16.19 -2.65 -4.20
CA ILE A 58 16.76 -3.37 -3.05
C ILE A 58 16.26 -4.80 -3.10
N GLY A 59 17.16 -5.78 -3.10
CA GLY A 59 16.80 -7.20 -3.03
C GLY A 59 16.83 -7.72 -1.60
N GLN A 60 15.88 -8.59 -1.24
CA GLN A 60 15.94 -9.41 -0.03
C GLN A 60 15.52 -10.85 -0.35
N THR A 61 15.80 -11.79 0.57
CA THR A 61 15.18 -13.12 0.51
C THR A 61 13.68 -13.01 0.80
N ASN A 62 12.86 -13.86 0.17
CA ASN A 62 11.39 -13.78 0.33
C ASN A 62 10.97 -13.91 1.80
N ARG A 63 10.45 -12.82 2.37
CA ARG A 63 9.92 -12.71 3.74
C ARG A 63 8.48 -12.21 3.76
N GLY A 64 7.89 -11.97 2.60
CA GLY A 64 6.53 -11.48 2.43
C GLY A 64 6.41 -9.97 2.33
N PRO A 65 5.24 -9.48 1.86
CA PRO A 65 5.05 -8.08 1.51
C PRO A 65 5.24 -7.12 2.69
N ALA A 66 4.82 -7.49 3.89
CA ALA A 66 5.00 -6.66 5.08
C ALA A 66 6.49 -6.42 5.39
N ALA A 67 7.34 -7.46 5.31
CA ALA A 67 8.78 -7.34 5.53
C ALA A 67 9.44 -6.48 4.45
N ALA A 68 9.04 -6.63 3.18
CA ALA A 68 9.55 -5.81 2.09
C ALA A 68 9.16 -4.33 2.26
N LEU A 69 7.92 -4.03 2.63
CA LEU A 69 7.50 -2.66 2.92
C LEU A 69 8.22 -2.09 4.13
N ASN A 70 8.45 -2.87 5.19
CA ASN A 70 9.19 -2.43 6.37
C ASN A 70 10.64 -2.06 6.03
N LEU A 71 11.32 -2.87 5.22
CA LEU A 71 12.66 -2.55 4.72
C LEU A 71 12.65 -1.25 3.91
N GLY A 72 11.63 -1.06 3.07
CA GLY A 72 11.44 0.18 2.33
C GLY A 72 11.24 1.39 3.26
N VAL A 73 10.45 1.27 4.32
CA VAL A 73 10.23 2.32 5.33
C VAL A 73 11.54 2.66 6.07
N GLU A 74 12.34 1.66 6.42
CA GLU A 74 13.65 1.83 7.06
C GLU A 74 14.62 2.62 6.19
N LEU A 75 14.65 2.33 4.90
CA LEU A 75 15.55 2.95 3.93
C LEU A 75 15.08 4.30 3.39
N ALA A 76 13.79 4.60 3.55
CA ALA A 76 13.19 5.82 3.07
C ALA A 76 13.68 7.06 3.85
N THR A 77 13.85 8.21 3.19
CA THR A 77 14.34 9.46 3.77
C THR A 77 13.28 10.58 3.79
N GLY A 78 12.21 10.47 3.01
CA GLY A 78 11.14 11.49 2.87
C GLY A 78 10.37 11.75 4.16
N ASP A 79 9.84 12.94 4.32
CA ASP A 79 8.95 13.34 5.43
C ASP A 79 7.59 12.61 5.36
N LEU A 80 7.17 12.29 4.14
CA LEU A 80 5.94 11.60 3.81
C LEU A 80 6.25 10.25 3.16
N LEU A 81 5.47 9.24 3.52
CA LEU A 81 5.57 7.89 3.01
C LEU A 81 4.28 7.51 2.25
N SER A 82 4.42 6.98 1.06
CA SER A 82 3.32 6.40 0.30
C SER A 82 3.73 5.03 -0.24
N PHE A 83 2.76 4.16 -0.41
CA PHE A 83 2.97 2.77 -0.80
C PHE A 83 2.12 2.44 -2.01
N ILE A 84 2.58 1.54 -2.85
CA ILE A 84 1.76 0.96 -3.92
C ILE A 84 2.15 -0.50 -4.14
N ASP A 85 1.18 -1.35 -4.37
CA ASP A 85 1.42 -2.74 -4.73
C ASP A 85 1.96 -2.83 -6.17
N ALA A 86 2.84 -3.78 -6.47
CA ALA A 86 3.54 -3.89 -7.76
C ALA A 86 2.64 -4.24 -8.96
N ASP A 87 1.33 -4.33 -8.74
CA ASP A 87 0.31 -4.61 -9.76
C ASP A 87 -0.81 -3.56 -9.83
N ASP A 88 -0.78 -2.55 -8.97
CA ASP A 88 -1.76 -1.46 -8.93
C ASP A 88 -1.27 -0.21 -9.68
N LEU A 89 -2.17 0.75 -9.90
CA LEU A 89 -1.86 2.01 -10.57
C LEU A 89 -2.35 3.19 -9.73
N TRP A 90 -1.63 4.31 -9.82
CA TRP A 90 -2.09 5.59 -9.28
C TRP A 90 -2.64 6.51 -10.35
N GLU A 91 -3.66 7.26 -9.98
CA GLU A 91 -4.08 8.42 -10.75
C GLU A 91 -3.02 9.52 -10.70
N ARG A 92 -2.86 10.22 -11.82
CA ARG A 92 -1.76 11.17 -12.08
C ARG A 92 -1.57 12.26 -11.04
N ASN A 93 -2.61 12.64 -10.32
CA ASN A 93 -2.61 13.75 -9.36
C ASN A 93 -2.65 13.30 -7.88
N LYS A 94 -2.41 11.99 -7.61
CA LYS A 94 -2.52 11.44 -6.25
C LYS A 94 -1.63 12.17 -5.25
N LEU A 95 -0.33 12.23 -5.50
CA LEU A 95 0.60 12.84 -4.56
C LEU A 95 0.31 14.34 -4.36
N ALA A 96 -0.06 15.07 -5.42
CA ALA A 96 -0.39 16.48 -5.32
C ALA A 96 -1.64 16.73 -4.45
N ILE A 97 -2.73 15.97 -4.66
CA ILE A 97 -3.97 16.13 -3.91
C ILE A 97 -3.76 15.78 -2.44
N GLN A 98 -3.10 14.65 -2.15
CA GLN A 98 -2.92 14.20 -0.77
C GLN A 98 -1.93 15.06 0.02
N THR A 99 -0.85 15.54 -0.63
CA THR A 99 0.10 16.46 -0.01
C THR A 99 -0.58 17.80 0.34
N ARG A 100 -1.43 18.31 -0.56
CA ARG A 100 -2.23 19.51 -0.32
C ARG A 100 -3.17 19.32 0.88
N ALA A 101 -3.88 18.20 0.95
CA ALA A 101 -4.78 17.89 2.07
C ALA A 101 -4.04 17.86 3.42
N LEU A 102 -2.83 17.25 3.46
CA LEU A 102 -1.99 17.24 4.67
C LEU A 102 -1.41 18.63 5.02
N ALA A 103 -1.23 19.51 4.04
CA ALA A 103 -0.77 20.88 4.29
C ALA A 103 -1.88 21.79 4.81
N GLU A 104 -3.12 21.60 4.31
CA GLU A 104 -4.30 22.36 4.72
C GLU A 104 -4.86 21.91 6.10
N GLN A 105 -4.64 20.63 6.48
CA GLN A 105 -5.11 20.03 7.74
C GLN A 105 -3.91 19.47 8.50
N ILE A 106 -3.25 20.33 9.27
CA ILE A 106 -1.96 20.02 9.92
C ILE A 106 -2.09 18.96 11.02
N GLU A 107 -3.28 18.80 11.58
CA GLU A 107 -3.61 17.78 12.58
C GLU A 107 -3.65 16.36 12.01
N LEU A 108 -3.74 16.20 10.67
CA LEU A 108 -3.76 14.89 10.05
C LEU A 108 -2.36 14.26 10.04
N ASP A 109 -2.28 13.04 10.50
CA ASP A 109 -1.10 12.17 10.44
C ASP A 109 -1.00 11.44 9.10
N GLY A 110 -2.13 11.29 8.40
CA GLY A 110 -2.20 10.69 7.08
C GLY A 110 -3.54 10.96 6.39
N VAL A 111 -3.57 10.73 5.08
CA VAL A 111 -4.77 10.92 4.26
C VAL A 111 -4.95 9.76 3.29
N GLY A 112 -6.13 9.18 3.29
CA GLY A 112 -6.58 8.15 2.35
C GLY A 112 -7.27 8.75 1.14
N SER A 113 -7.65 7.88 0.21
CA SER A 113 -8.39 8.23 -0.99
C SER A 113 -9.41 7.15 -1.34
N HIS A 114 -10.25 7.40 -2.35
CA HIS A 114 -11.07 6.35 -2.91
C HIS A 114 -10.25 5.44 -3.82
N VAL A 115 -10.66 4.19 -3.91
CA VAL A 115 -10.12 3.16 -4.80
C VAL A 115 -11.18 2.78 -5.83
N ARG A 116 -10.76 2.53 -7.07
CA ARG A 116 -11.53 1.84 -8.10
C ARG A 116 -10.84 0.54 -8.44
N MET A 117 -11.60 -0.54 -8.48
CA MET A 117 -11.10 -1.83 -8.90
C MET A 117 -11.31 -2.03 -10.41
N PHE A 118 -10.37 -2.70 -11.07
CA PHE A 118 -10.47 -3.06 -12.48
C PHE A 118 -9.91 -4.44 -12.76
N PHE A 119 -10.44 -5.12 -13.77
CA PHE A 119 -9.89 -6.41 -14.19
C PHE A 119 -8.59 -6.22 -14.97
N CYS A 120 -7.61 -7.09 -14.71
CA CYS A 120 -6.42 -7.16 -15.54
C CYS A 120 -6.85 -7.45 -16.99
N PRO A 121 -6.36 -6.71 -18.00
CA PRO A 121 -6.69 -6.97 -19.40
C PRO A 121 -6.34 -8.38 -19.87
N THR A 122 -5.38 -9.03 -19.21
CA THR A 122 -4.96 -10.40 -19.51
C THR A 122 -5.77 -11.49 -18.82
N ASN A 123 -6.77 -11.12 -18.00
CA ASN A 123 -7.66 -12.10 -17.40
C ASN A 123 -8.53 -12.78 -18.46
N ASP A 124 -8.73 -14.09 -18.29
CA ASP A 124 -9.76 -14.80 -19.05
C ASP A 124 -11.18 -14.51 -18.54
N HIS A 125 -12.17 -14.87 -19.34
CA HIS A 125 -13.58 -14.63 -19.02
C HIS A 125 -14.04 -15.36 -17.75
N GLU A 126 -13.54 -16.56 -17.49
CA GLU A 126 -13.89 -17.35 -16.30
C GLU A 126 -13.30 -16.74 -15.02
N THR A 127 -12.09 -16.18 -15.10
CA THR A 127 -11.51 -15.40 -13.99
C THR A 127 -12.38 -14.20 -13.66
N ASN A 128 -12.80 -13.43 -14.66
CA ASN A 128 -13.63 -12.24 -14.45
C ASN A 128 -15.00 -12.58 -13.84
N LYS A 129 -15.60 -13.73 -14.18
CA LYS A 129 -16.87 -14.18 -13.58
C LYS A 129 -16.76 -14.53 -12.08
N ARG A 130 -15.57 -14.92 -11.61
CA ARG A 130 -15.34 -15.30 -10.20
C ARG A 130 -15.30 -14.11 -9.26
N TYR A 131 -15.07 -12.90 -9.79
CA TYR A 131 -14.92 -11.68 -9.01
C TYR A 131 -16.00 -10.69 -9.39
N ARG A 132 -16.74 -10.22 -8.40
CA ARG A 132 -17.64 -9.10 -8.56
C ARG A 132 -16.90 -7.82 -8.18
N LEU A 133 -16.82 -6.88 -9.10
CA LEU A 133 -16.32 -5.54 -8.79
C LEU A 133 -17.42 -4.75 -8.07
N PRO A 134 -17.06 -3.85 -7.13
CA PRO A 134 -17.99 -2.86 -6.62
C PRO A 134 -18.60 -2.02 -7.74
N ASP A 135 -19.83 -1.58 -7.57
CA ASP A 135 -20.54 -0.77 -8.57
C ASP A 135 -19.94 0.63 -8.75
N GLY A 136 -19.07 1.07 -7.83
CA GLY A 136 -18.40 2.37 -7.90
C GLY A 136 -17.12 2.43 -7.06
N PRO A 137 -16.49 3.61 -6.97
CA PRO A 137 -15.35 3.84 -6.11
C PRO A 137 -15.72 3.72 -4.64
N GLU A 138 -14.81 3.17 -3.83
CA GLU A 138 -14.98 2.99 -2.40
C GLU A 138 -13.90 3.76 -1.61
N PRO A 139 -14.21 4.28 -0.40
CA PRO A 139 -13.19 4.83 0.50
C PRO A 139 -12.15 3.77 0.86
N CYS A 140 -10.87 4.14 0.83
CA CYS A 140 -9.78 3.20 1.05
C CYS A 140 -8.71 3.81 1.98
N LEU A 141 -8.42 3.11 3.06
CA LEU A 141 -7.36 3.41 4.01
C LEU A 141 -6.28 2.31 4.02
N LEU A 142 -6.21 1.49 2.97
CA LEU A 142 -5.12 0.56 2.76
C LEU A 142 -3.85 1.29 2.29
N SER A 143 -2.70 0.66 2.47
CA SER A 143 -1.39 1.24 2.17
C SER A 143 -1.31 1.92 0.80
N GLY A 144 -1.81 1.27 -0.26
CA GLY A 144 -1.78 1.81 -1.63
C GLY A 144 -2.55 3.12 -1.85
N ALA A 145 -3.59 3.37 -1.03
CA ALA A 145 -4.42 4.57 -1.12
C ALA A 145 -3.95 5.72 -0.22
N MET A 146 -3.01 5.48 0.70
CA MET A 146 -2.62 6.45 1.73
C MET A 146 -1.35 7.23 1.39
N LEU A 147 -1.27 8.45 1.93
CA LEU A 147 -0.05 9.23 2.13
C LEU A 147 0.05 9.51 3.62
N LEU A 148 1.18 9.17 4.26
CA LEU A 148 1.38 9.18 5.70
C LEU A 148 2.56 10.05 6.07
N ARG A 149 2.48 10.76 7.21
CA ARG A 149 3.67 11.36 7.82
C ARG A 149 4.58 10.26 8.38
N ARG A 150 5.88 10.35 8.17
CA ARG A 150 6.86 9.34 8.62
C ARG A 150 6.75 9.01 10.12
N HIS A 151 6.46 10.00 10.97
CA HIS A 151 6.37 9.78 12.42
C HIS A 151 5.29 8.76 12.82
N CYS A 152 4.32 8.46 11.93
CA CYS A 152 3.33 7.41 12.17
C CYS A 152 3.98 6.06 12.47
N PHE A 153 5.03 5.71 11.72
CA PHE A 153 5.78 4.46 11.94
C PHE A 153 6.63 4.50 13.21
N GLN A 154 7.11 5.67 13.61
CA GLN A 154 7.82 5.83 14.88
C GLN A 154 6.87 5.65 16.08
N ARG A 155 5.62 6.11 15.96
CA ARG A 155 4.61 6.04 17.04
C ARG A 155 3.94 4.68 17.17
N CYS A 156 3.60 4.03 16.07
CA CYS A 156 2.82 2.78 16.09
C CYS A 156 3.59 1.54 15.62
N GLY A 157 4.88 1.69 15.28
CA GLY A 157 5.73 0.61 14.80
C GLY A 157 5.46 0.22 13.35
N THR A 158 6.12 -0.82 12.89
CA THR A 158 6.12 -1.31 11.52
C THR A 158 4.91 -2.23 11.22
N PHE A 159 4.74 -2.64 9.98
CA PHE A 159 3.77 -3.66 9.59
C PHE A 159 4.09 -5.01 10.24
N ALA A 160 3.07 -5.78 10.61
CA ALA A 160 3.23 -7.09 11.23
C ALA A 160 3.66 -8.13 10.18
N GLU A 161 4.94 -8.55 10.20
CA GLU A 161 5.53 -9.45 9.19
C GLU A 161 4.96 -10.87 9.21
N ASN A 162 4.38 -11.30 10.31
CA ASN A 162 3.70 -12.58 10.42
C ASN A 162 2.29 -12.59 9.78
N LEU A 163 1.83 -11.45 9.24
CA LEU A 163 0.59 -11.33 8.47
C LEU A 163 0.90 -11.26 6.97
N TRP A 164 0.59 -12.32 6.24
CA TRP A 164 0.72 -12.33 4.77
C TRP A 164 -0.33 -11.48 4.05
N ALA A 165 -1.46 -11.23 4.71
CA ALA A 165 -2.52 -10.36 4.22
C ALA A 165 -3.12 -9.59 5.41
N GLY A 166 -3.72 -8.43 5.16
CA GLY A 166 -4.36 -7.61 6.19
C GLY A 166 -3.38 -6.84 7.11
N PHE A 167 -2.07 -6.93 6.89
CA PHE A 167 -1.06 -6.21 7.70
C PHE A 167 -1.29 -4.69 7.68
N ALA A 168 -1.79 -4.13 6.58
CA ALA A 168 -2.12 -2.71 6.49
C ALA A 168 -3.35 -2.34 7.36
N ILE A 169 -4.34 -3.23 7.45
CA ILE A 169 -5.52 -3.04 8.32
C ILE A 169 -5.10 -3.12 9.79
N ASP A 170 -4.28 -4.13 10.16
CA ASP A 170 -3.73 -4.24 11.52
C ASP A 170 -2.93 -3.01 11.91
N TRP A 171 -2.09 -2.50 10.98
CA TRP A 171 -1.30 -1.31 11.21
C TRP A 171 -2.19 -0.07 11.40
N TYR A 172 -3.20 0.10 10.55
CA TYR A 172 -4.14 1.21 10.66
C TYR A 172 -4.91 1.19 11.99
N ASP A 173 -5.37 0.02 12.44
CA ASP A 173 -6.03 -0.14 13.73
C ASP A 173 -5.10 0.22 14.91
N ARG A 174 -3.82 -0.17 14.84
CA ARG A 174 -2.82 0.21 15.84
C ARG A 174 -2.54 1.72 15.82
N ALA A 175 -2.46 2.31 14.64
CA ALA A 175 -2.25 3.73 14.46
C ALA A 175 -3.41 4.55 15.05
N ARG A 176 -4.65 4.14 14.78
CA ARG A 176 -5.84 4.74 15.39
C ARG A 176 -5.85 4.60 16.92
N ALA A 177 -5.51 3.43 17.43
CA ALA A 177 -5.40 3.19 18.88
C ALA A 177 -4.29 4.02 19.54
N ALA A 178 -3.24 4.37 18.79
CA ALA A 178 -2.18 5.29 19.23
C ALA A 178 -2.57 6.79 19.12
N GLY A 179 -3.81 7.10 18.74
CA GLY A 179 -4.34 8.46 18.61
C GLY A 179 -3.91 9.18 17.35
N LEU A 180 -3.48 8.46 16.29
CA LEU A 180 -3.22 9.06 15.00
C LEU A 180 -4.51 9.42 14.27
N ILE A 181 -4.52 10.56 13.59
CA ILE A 181 -5.69 11.13 12.92
C ILE A 181 -5.54 10.99 11.40
N PHE A 182 -6.54 10.40 10.75
CA PHE A 182 -6.53 10.17 9.30
C PHE A 182 -7.70 10.86 8.64
N GLY A 183 -7.41 11.61 7.57
CA GLY A 183 -8.40 12.20 6.68
C GLY A 183 -8.68 11.32 5.46
N MET A 184 -9.66 11.77 4.65
CA MET A 184 -10.05 11.12 3.40
C MET A 184 -10.33 12.18 2.33
N VAL A 185 -9.71 12.04 1.16
CA VAL A 185 -10.11 12.81 -0.02
C VAL A 185 -11.08 12.00 -0.88
N PRO A 186 -12.15 12.62 -1.43
CA PRO A 186 -13.19 11.89 -2.17
C PRO A 186 -12.74 11.51 -3.60
N ASN A 187 -11.49 11.77 -3.95
CA ASN A 187 -10.95 11.47 -5.26
C ASN A 187 -10.59 9.98 -5.36
N VAL A 188 -10.85 9.37 -6.52
CA VAL A 188 -10.27 8.08 -6.87
C VAL A 188 -8.81 8.30 -7.21
N LEU A 189 -7.89 7.82 -6.38
CA LEU A 189 -6.45 8.01 -6.57
C LEU A 189 -5.69 6.68 -6.65
N LEU A 190 -6.35 5.57 -6.32
CA LEU A 190 -5.84 4.21 -6.46
C LEU A 190 -6.71 3.42 -7.45
N LEU A 191 -6.09 2.82 -8.44
CA LEU A 191 -6.69 1.87 -9.35
C LEU A 191 -6.14 0.48 -9.00
N ARG A 192 -6.98 -0.34 -8.36
CA ARG A 192 -6.60 -1.67 -7.89
C ARG A 192 -6.88 -2.74 -8.92
N ARG A 193 -5.85 -3.46 -9.29
CA ARG A 193 -5.92 -4.51 -10.31
C ARG A 193 -6.39 -5.83 -9.71
N ILE A 194 -7.37 -6.46 -10.34
CA ILE A 194 -7.84 -7.81 -10.02
C ILE A 194 -7.27 -8.77 -11.05
N ARG A 195 -6.46 -9.72 -10.57
CA ARG A 195 -5.81 -10.76 -11.40
C ARG A 195 -5.80 -12.11 -10.68
N PRO A 196 -5.68 -13.23 -11.42
CA PRO A 196 -5.49 -14.54 -10.82
C PRO A 196 -4.23 -14.56 -9.95
N GLY A 197 -4.31 -15.25 -8.81
CA GLY A 197 -3.14 -15.41 -7.95
C GLY A 197 -2.77 -14.23 -7.06
N SER A 198 -3.51 -13.09 -7.09
CA SER A 198 -3.36 -12.03 -6.11
C SER A 198 -3.45 -12.57 -4.69
N LEU A 199 -2.59 -12.09 -3.77
CA LEU A 199 -2.56 -12.54 -2.38
C LEU A 199 -3.90 -12.38 -1.67
N SER A 200 -4.65 -11.33 -2.01
CA SER A 200 -6.00 -11.07 -1.48
C SER A 200 -7.04 -12.12 -1.90
N HIS A 201 -6.76 -12.95 -2.90
CA HIS A 201 -7.66 -13.98 -3.41
C HIS A 201 -7.24 -15.41 -3.05
N ARG A 202 -6.10 -15.60 -2.38
CA ARG A 202 -5.71 -16.89 -1.82
C ARG A 202 -6.49 -17.10 -0.51
N SER A 203 -7.69 -17.72 -0.63
CA SER A 203 -8.69 -17.85 0.44
C SER A 203 -8.10 -18.30 1.79
N GLN A 204 -7.28 -19.32 1.80
CA GLN A 204 -6.75 -19.91 3.03
C GLN A 204 -5.81 -18.96 3.82
N LYS A 205 -4.95 -18.19 3.12
CA LYS A 205 -4.08 -17.19 3.76
C LYS A 205 -4.86 -15.96 4.23
N ARG A 206 -5.89 -15.57 3.48
CA ARG A 206 -6.79 -14.46 3.85
C ARG A 206 -7.60 -14.81 5.09
N ASP A 207 -8.21 -15.97 5.15
CA ASP A 207 -9.09 -16.38 6.24
C ASP A 207 -8.29 -16.51 7.54
N THR A 208 -7.09 -17.09 7.50
CA THR A 208 -6.18 -17.14 8.66
C THR A 208 -5.78 -15.73 9.12
N ALA A 209 -5.45 -14.83 8.19
CA ALA A 209 -5.08 -13.46 8.52
C ALA A 209 -6.26 -12.67 9.12
N MET A 210 -7.49 -12.86 8.61
CA MET A 210 -8.70 -12.20 9.16
C MET A 210 -8.99 -12.67 10.59
N VAL A 211 -8.87 -13.96 10.87
CA VAL A 211 -9.05 -14.51 12.23
C VAL A 211 -8.00 -13.93 13.19
N GLU A 212 -6.74 -13.89 12.77
CA GLU A 212 -5.66 -13.31 13.59
C GLU A 212 -5.84 -11.82 13.83
N MET A 213 -6.27 -11.06 12.83
CA MET A 213 -6.58 -9.62 12.98
C MET A 213 -7.75 -9.41 13.96
N ALA A 214 -8.83 -10.19 13.84
CA ALA A 214 -9.97 -10.10 14.74
C ALA A 214 -9.54 -10.41 16.19
N ARG A 215 -8.73 -11.44 16.40
CA ARG A 215 -8.16 -11.78 17.71
C ARG A 215 -7.36 -10.63 18.30
N ARG A 216 -6.45 -10.04 17.54
CA ARG A 216 -5.62 -8.89 17.96
C ARG A 216 -6.47 -7.66 18.27
N ALA A 217 -7.50 -7.38 17.48
CA ALA A 217 -8.42 -6.27 17.74
C ALA A 217 -9.19 -6.48 19.07
N ILE A 218 -9.66 -7.70 19.34
CA ILE A 218 -10.33 -8.06 20.60
C ILE A 218 -9.37 -7.92 21.79
N GLU A 219 -8.12 -8.40 21.67
CA GLU A 219 -7.11 -8.27 22.72
C GLU A 219 -6.78 -6.80 23.02
N ARG A 220 -6.66 -5.94 21.99
CA ARG A 220 -6.46 -4.50 22.18
C ARG A 220 -7.63 -3.86 22.93
N ARG A 221 -8.87 -4.19 22.58
CA ARG A 221 -10.07 -3.68 23.27
C ARG A 221 -10.11 -4.11 24.74
N ARG A 222 -9.74 -5.35 25.05
CA ARG A 222 -9.68 -5.87 26.43
C ARG A 222 -8.60 -5.21 27.29
N LYS A 223 -7.51 -4.71 26.67
CA LYS A 223 -6.40 -4.02 27.38
C LYS A 223 -6.63 -2.52 27.60
N GLY A 224 -7.83 -2.01 27.34
CA GLY A 224 -8.20 -0.63 27.73
C GLY A 224 -8.16 0.42 26.62
N GLY A 225 -8.24 0.04 25.38
CA GLY A 225 -8.46 0.97 24.27
C GLY A 225 -9.91 1.44 24.24
N VAL A 226 -10.25 2.52 24.94
CA VAL A 226 -11.52 3.22 24.78
C VAL A 226 -11.46 3.99 23.47
N PHE A 227 -12.32 3.66 22.51
CA PHE A 227 -12.55 4.50 21.34
C PHE A 227 -13.36 5.73 21.76
N PRO A 228 -12.91 6.97 21.49
CA PRO A 228 -13.84 8.10 21.50
C PRO A 228 -14.87 7.88 20.38
N GLN A 229 -16.13 8.14 20.72
CA GLN A 229 -17.27 8.10 19.81
C GLN A 229 -17.15 9.15 18.71
#